data_a9c0682dad47485afeed4f1d5992c138
#
_entry.id   a9c0682dad47485afeed4f1d5992c138
#
_cell.length_a   1.000
_cell.length_b   1.000
_cell.length_c   1.000
_cell.angle_alpha   90.00
_cell.angle_beta   90.00
_cell.angle_gamma   90.00
#
_symmetry.space_group_name_H-M   'P 1'
#
loop_
_entity.id
_entity.type
_entity.pdbx_description
1 polymer ?
#
loop_
_entity_poly.entity_id
_entity_poly.type
_entity_poly.pdbx_seq_one_letter_code
_entity_poly.pdbx_strand_id
1 'polypeptide(L)'
;CDQNQVLVASTGKIGEQLDTEKILPSMDELVRRANDCAESFATAILTTDLVPKTVSAVVNLSGGAIRITGIGKGSGMIHPNMATMLGYILTDVQLT
;
A
#
# COMPACT_ATOMS: atom_id res chain seq x y z
N CYS A 1 15.95 3.06 -4.60
CA CYS A 1 15.65 2.27 -5.81
C CYS A 1 15.73 3.16 -7.04
N ASP A 2 15.90 2.55 -8.20
CA ASP A 2 15.85 3.26 -9.48
C ASP A 2 14.40 3.68 -9.77
N GLN A 3 14.22 4.85 -10.40
CA GLN A 3 12.91 5.34 -10.81
C GLN A 3 12.15 4.34 -11.69
N ASN A 4 12.86 3.59 -12.52
CA ASN A 4 12.30 2.56 -13.39
C ASN A 4 11.77 1.32 -12.64
N GLN A 5 12.07 1.21 -11.36
CA GLN A 5 11.60 0.12 -10.49
C GLN A 5 10.33 0.50 -9.69
N VAL A 6 9.83 1.73 -9.89
CA VAL A 6 8.67 2.23 -9.17
C VAL A 6 7.43 2.13 -10.05
N LEU A 7 6.42 1.41 -9.56
CA LEU A 7 5.09 1.36 -10.13
C LEU A 7 4.09 2.05 -9.21
N VAL A 8 3.20 2.84 -9.80
CA VAL A 8 2.19 3.58 -9.04
C VAL A 8 0.92 2.74 -8.93
N ALA A 9 0.41 2.61 -7.71
CA ALA A 9 -0.91 2.04 -7.43
C ALA A 9 -1.79 3.12 -6.81
N SER A 10 -2.91 3.42 -7.43
CA SER A 10 -3.84 4.45 -6.98
C SER A 10 -5.29 4.06 -7.21
N THR A 11 -6.17 4.71 -6.48
CA THR A 11 -7.62 4.59 -6.66
C THR A 11 -8.27 5.96 -6.47
N GLY A 12 -9.51 6.11 -6.95
CA GLY A 12 -10.27 7.34 -6.84
C GLY A 12 -11.68 7.15 -7.38
N LYS A 13 -12.38 8.22 -7.61
CA LYS A 13 -13.70 8.19 -8.23
C LYS A 13 -13.60 7.83 -9.71
N ILE A 14 -14.53 7.02 -10.18
CA ILE A 14 -14.66 6.68 -11.60
C ILE A 14 -14.96 7.96 -12.40
N GLY A 15 -14.17 8.21 -13.45
CA GLY A 15 -14.33 9.37 -14.32
C GLY A 15 -13.69 10.67 -13.82
N GLU A 16 -13.10 10.68 -12.63
CA GLU A 16 -12.32 11.82 -12.11
C GLU A 16 -10.82 11.48 -12.12
N GLN A 17 -10.00 12.38 -12.63
CA GLN A 17 -8.55 12.25 -12.56
C GLN A 17 -8.05 12.60 -11.17
N LEU A 18 -6.96 11.96 -10.74
CA LEU A 18 -6.27 12.34 -9.51
C LEU A 18 -5.69 13.74 -9.66
N ASP A 19 -5.92 14.56 -8.64
CA ASP A 19 -5.39 15.92 -8.55
C ASP A 19 -3.91 15.87 -8.13
N THR A 20 -3.05 15.66 -9.11
CA THR A 20 -1.60 15.59 -8.89
C THR A 20 -1.01 16.91 -8.41
N GLU A 21 -1.63 18.05 -8.75
CA GLU A 21 -1.18 19.37 -8.29
C GLU A 21 -1.29 19.54 -6.78
N LYS A 22 -2.24 18.84 -6.15
CA LYS A 22 -2.36 18.80 -4.69
C LYS A 22 -1.42 17.79 -4.04
N ILE A 23 -1.08 16.70 -4.73
CA ILE A 23 -0.26 15.62 -4.20
C ILE A 23 1.23 16.00 -4.25
N LEU A 24 1.70 16.47 -5.38
CA LEU A 24 3.12 16.72 -5.63
C LEU A 24 3.79 17.66 -4.60
N PRO A 25 3.18 18.79 -4.19
CA PRO A 25 3.79 19.65 -3.17
C PRO A 25 3.98 19.02 -1.80
N SER A 26 3.26 17.94 -1.52
CA SER A 26 3.31 17.22 -0.23
C SER A 26 4.36 16.10 -0.20
N MET A 27 5.00 15.77 -1.33
CA MET A 27 5.88 14.61 -1.43
C MET A 27 7.10 14.70 -0.51
N ASP A 28 7.76 15.86 -0.45
CA ASP A 28 8.93 16.06 0.41
C ASP A 28 8.57 15.91 1.89
N GLU A 29 7.40 16.39 2.28
CA GLU A 29 6.89 16.24 3.64
C GLU A 29 6.56 14.79 3.95
N LEU A 30 5.95 14.07 3.02
CA LEU A 30 5.67 12.65 3.17
C LEU A 30 6.95 11.84 3.37
N VAL A 31 7.98 12.12 2.59
CA VAL A 31 9.29 11.44 2.73
C VAL A 31 9.92 11.75 4.09
N ARG A 32 9.89 13.00 4.53
CA ARG A 32 10.43 13.38 5.86
C ARG A 32 9.67 12.76 7.03
N ARG A 33 8.37 12.53 6.86
CA ARG A 33 7.52 11.90 7.88
C ARG A 33 7.41 10.39 7.74
N ALA A 34 8.01 9.82 6.70
CA ALA A 34 8.03 8.37 6.54
C ALA A 34 8.68 7.73 7.76
N ASN A 35 7.94 6.87 8.42
CA ASN A 35 8.36 6.12 9.60
C ASN A 35 7.83 4.68 9.49
N ASP A 36 8.19 3.84 10.43
CA ASP A 36 7.81 2.42 10.43
C ASP A 36 6.34 2.18 10.84
N CYS A 37 5.44 3.08 10.48
CA CYS A 37 4.03 2.99 10.87
C CYS A 37 3.16 2.40 9.75
N ALA A 38 3.21 1.08 9.59
CA ALA A 38 2.35 0.34 8.67
C ALA A 38 0.84 0.53 8.98
N GLU A 39 0.48 0.74 10.24
CA GLU A 39 -0.91 0.97 10.66
C GLU A 39 -1.48 2.29 10.12
N SER A 40 -0.68 3.35 10.12
CA SER A 40 -1.10 4.64 9.55
C SER A 40 -1.37 4.50 8.06
N PHE A 41 -0.52 3.80 7.33
CA PHE A 41 -0.72 3.51 5.93
C PHE A 41 -1.97 2.65 5.70
N ALA A 42 -2.12 1.56 6.45
CA ALA A 42 -3.27 0.66 6.35
C ALA A 42 -4.59 1.38 6.62
N THR A 43 -4.59 2.36 7.52
CA THR A 43 -5.75 3.20 7.81
C THR A 43 -6.01 4.23 6.70
N ALA A 44 -4.96 4.86 6.19
CA ALA A 44 -5.08 5.93 5.19
C ALA A 44 -5.64 5.45 3.85
N ILE A 45 -5.42 4.19 3.48
CA ILE A 45 -5.96 3.62 2.23
C ILE A 45 -7.42 3.18 2.31
N LEU A 46 -8.03 3.17 3.51
CA LEU A 46 -9.43 2.76 3.69
C LEU A 46 -10.40 3.78 3.09
N THR A 47 -11.52 3.27 2.59
CA THR A 47 -12.67 4.07 2.17
C THR A 47 -13.94 3.61 2.88
N THR A 48 -14.53 2.51 2.42
CA THR A 48 -15.71 1.89 3.01
C THR A 48 -15.40 0.68 3.88
N ASP A 49 -14.13 0.36 4.03
CA ASP A 49 -13.69 -0.72 4.92
C ASP A 49 -13.94 -0.36 6.38
N LEU A 50 -14.41 -1.33 7.16
CA LEU A 50 -14.71 -1.14 8.58
C LEU A 50 -13.46 -1.23 9.45
N VAL A 51 -12.45 -1.98 9.00
CA VAL A 51 -11.20 -2.22 9.74
C VAL A 51 -10.01 -2.30 8.79
N PRO A 52 -8.81 -1.87 9.23
CA PRO A 52 -7.57 -2.12 8.51
C PRO A 52 -7.30 -3.62 8.38
N LYS A 53 -6.77 -4.02 7.23
CA LYS A 53 -6.41 -5.42 6.93
C LYS A 53 -4.89 -5.50 6.79
N THR A 54 -4.24 -5.95 7.85
CA THR A 54 -2.79 -6.09 7.90
C THR A 54 -2.45 -7.45 8.49
N VAL A 55 -1.53 -8.15 7.85
CA VAL A 55 -0.98 -9.42 8.34
C VAL A 55 0.52 -9.41 8.17
N SER A 56 1.24 -9.91 9.16
CA SER A 56 2.70 -10.04 9.10
C SER A 56 3.11 -11.44 9.53
N ALA A 57 4.07 -12.00 8.82
CA ALA A 57 4.64 -13.30 9.10
C ALA A 57 6.16 -13.28 8.99
N VAL A 58 6.83 -14.11 9.77
CA VAL A 58 8.26 -14.38 9.64
C VAL A 58 8.42 -15.78 9.07
N VAL A 59 9.16 -15.89 7.98
CA VAL A 59 9.44 -17.17 7.29
C VAL A 59 10.92 -17.45 7.39
N ASN A 60 11.26 -18.65 7.87
CA ASN A 60 12.65 -19.10 7.96
C ASN A 60 13.03 -19.81 6.66
N LEU A 61 14.00 -19.24 5.96
CA LEU A 61 14.59 -19.82 4.76
C LEU A 61 16.03 -20.27 5.05
N SER A 62 16.63 -21.02 4.12
CA SER A 62 18.03 -21.46 4.24
C SER A 62 19.02 -20.31 4.36
N GLY A 63 18.70 -19.14 3.82
CA GLY A 63 19.52 -17.92 3.87
C GLY A 63 19.23 -17.00 5.06
N GLY A 64 18.30 -17.34 5.93
CA GLY A 64 17.90 -16.53 7.10
C GLY A 64 16.38 -16.35 7.21
N ALA A 65 15.98 -15.68 8.28
CA ALA A 65 14.58 -15.32 8.48
C ALA A 65 14.25 -14.06 7.69
N ILE A 66 13.12 -14.08 7.01
CA ILE A 66 12.56 -12.92 6.30
C ILE A 66 11.20 -12.56 6.89
N ARG A 67 10.87 -11.28 6.82
CA ARG A 67 9.54 -10.78 7.18
C ARG A 67 8.76 -10.46 5.93
N ILE A 68 7.49 -10.84 5.94
CA ILE A 68 6.53 -10.48 4.90
C ILE A 68 5.34 -9.84 5.58
N THR A 69 4.96 -8.64 5.13
CA THR A 69 3.78 -7.94 5.63
C THR A 69 2.84 -7.65 4.46
N GLY A 70 1.61 -8.11 4.57
CA GLY A 70 0.54 -7.82 3.63
C GLY A 70 -0.38 -6.75 4.20
N ILE A 71 -0.70 -5.75 3.38
CA ILE A 71 -1.66 -4.70 3.71
C ILE A 71 -2.65 -4.60 2.55
N GLY A 72 -3.94 -4.60 2.87
CA GLY A 72 -4.96 -4.54 1.84
C GLY A 72 -6.15 -3.69 2.23
N LYS A 73 -6.86 -3.20 1.23
CA LYS A 73 -8.17 -2.58 1.39
C LYS A 73 -9.13 -3.09 0.33
N GLY A 74 -10.39 -3.11 0.67
CA GLY A 74 -11.50 -3.49 -0.18
C GLY A 74 -12.61 -4.09 0.67
N SER A 75 -13.84 -3.67 0.43
CA SER A 75 -15.03 -4.10 1.18
C SER A 75 -16.15 -4.56 0.26
N GLY A 76 -17.38 -4.55 0.73
CA GLY A 76 -18.56 -5.03 0.02
C GLY A 76 -18.81 -4.44 -1.37
N MET A 77 -18.24 -3.26 -1.67
CA MET A 77 -18.32 -2.64 -3.00
C MET A 77 -17.55 -3.45 -4.08
N ILE A 78 -16.68 -4.37 -3.68
CA ILE A 78 -15.96 -5.27 -4.59
C ILE A 78 -16.90 -6.32 -5.22
N HIS A 79 -17.98 -6.63 -4.58
CA HIS A 79 -19.00 -7.55 -5.10
C HIS A 79 -20.15 -6.76 -5.75
N PRO A 80 -20.39 -6.90 -7.04
CA PRO A 80 -20.03 -7.96 -7.98
C PRO A 80 -18.80 -7.68 -8.86
N ASN A 81 -17.63 -7.55 -8.32
CA ASN A 81 -16.36 -7.48 -9.06
C ASN A 81 -16.15 -6.18 -9.88
N MET A 82 -16.60 -5.06 -9.37
CA MET A 82 -16.59 -3.76 -10.06
C MET A 82 -15.86 -2.64 -9.28
N ALA A 83 -15.16 -2.97 -8.20
CA ALA A 83 -14.51 -1.97 -7.36
C ALA A 83 -13.01 -2.19 -7.26
N THR A 84 -12.29 -1.12 -6.90
CA THR A 84 -10.84 -1.16 -6.76
C THR A 84 -10.44 -1.73 -5.41
N MET A 85 -9.69 -2.80 -5.45
CA MET A 85 -8.94 -3.33 -4.31
C MET A 85 -7.49 -2.86 -4.43
N LEU A 86 -6.90 -2.43 -3.33
CA LEU A 86 -5.46 -2.21 -3.23
C LEU A 86 -4.87 -3.28 -2.33
N GLY A 87 -3.76 -3.87 -2.77
CA GLY A 87 -2.99 -4.84 -2.00
C GLY A 87 -1.50 -4.54 -2.13
N TYR A 88 -0.82 -4.56 -0.99
CA TYR A 88 0.61 -4.31 -0.89
C TYR A 88 1.27 -5.46 -0.15
N ILE A 89 2.42 -5.89 -0.65
CA ILE A 89 3.27 -6.86 0.01
C ILE A 89 4.63 -6.21 0.23
N LEU A 90 5.02 -6.09 1.50
CA LEU A 90 6.32 -5.56 1.91
C LEU A 90 7.18 -6.72 2.41
N THR A 91 8.45 -6.71 2.05
CA THR A 91 9.40 -7.71 2.54
C THR A 91 10.78 -7.10 2.68
N ASP A 92 11.57 -7.65 3.59
CA ASP A 92 12.99 -7.34 3.79
C ASP A 92 13.92 -8.26 2.99
N VAL A 93 13.35 -9.16 2.17
CA VAL A 93 14.16 -10.00 1.27
C VAL A 93 14.64 -9.22 0.07
N GLN A 94 15.89 -9.41 -0.30
CA GLN A 94 16.41 -8.91 -1.57
C GLN A 94 15.99 -9.86 -2.69
N LEU A 95 15.14 -9.36 -3.58
CA LEU A 95 14.76 -10.08 -4.78
C LEU A 95 15.78 -9.86 -5.88
N THR A 96 16.27 -10.93 -6.50
CA THR A 96 17.24 -10.93 -7.61
C THR A 96 16.53 -11.22 -8.93
#